data_0b25a1757ba10190782b8b5323f45cb3
#
_entry.id   0b25a1757ba10190782b8b5323f45cb3
#
_cell.length_a   1.000
_cell.length_b   1.000
_cell.length_c   1.000
_cell.angle_alpha   90.00
_cell.angle_beta   90.00
_cell.angle_gamma   90.00
#
_symmetry.space_group_name_H-M   'P 1'
#
loop_
_entity.id
_entity.type
_entity.pdbx_description
1 polymer ?
#
loop_
_entity_poly.entity_id
_entity_poly.type
_entity_poly.pdbx_seq_one_letter_code
_entity_poly.pdbx_strand_id
1 'polypeptide(L)'
;GLAMSSRNSRLSDEEKEIAALIYKTLQSVKEKFEFENHTDISTWVTTQFFNHHLFELEYFQISDTENLAPIQQKNETKTYRAFIAVFAGDVRLIDNIALN
;
A
#
# COMPACT_ATOMS: atom_id res chain seq x y z
N GLY A 1 2.55 -9.71 4.65
CA GLY A 1 2.34 -9.21 5.94
C GLY A 1 2.71 -7.77 6.17
N LEU A 2 2.42 -7.33 7.34
CA LEU A 2 2.65 -5.94 7.73
C LEU A 2 4.11 -5.72 8.10
N ALA A 3 4.69 -4.66 7.54
CA ALA A 3 6.05 -4.23 7.87
C ALA A 3 6.00 -3.27 9.05
N MET A 4 5.57 -3.76 10.19
CA MET A 4 5.38 -2.94 11.37
C MET A 4 6.55 -3.07 12.32
N SER A 5 6.70 -2.06 13.17
CA SER A 5 7.70 -2.08 14.21
C SER A 5 7.34 -3.10 15.28
N SER A 6 8.25 -3.30 16.25
CA SER A 6 8.02 -4.20 17.38
C SER A 6 6.85 -3.80 18.27
N ARG A 7 6.15 -2.74 17.95
CA ARG A 7 4.99 -2.25 18.70
C ARG A 7 3.67 -2.86 18.26
N ASN A 8 3.68 -3.83 17.35
CA ASN A 8 2.45 -4.44 16.84
C ASN A 8 1.50 -4.90 17.94
N SER A 9 2.03 -5.43 19.04
CA SER A 9 1.24 -5.90 20.15
C SER A 9 0.54 -4.80 20.93
N ARG A 10 0.90 -3.53 20.67
CA ARG A 10 0.34 -2.38 21.38
C ARG A 10 -0.61 -1.55 20.53
N LEU A 11 -0.98 -2.06 19.36
CA LEU A 11 -1.90 -1.34 18.49
C LEU A 11 -3.28 -1.24 19.15
N SER A 12 -3.88 -0.06 19.06
CA SER A 12 -5.27 0.12 19.45
C SER A 12 -6.17 -0.62 18.48
N ASP A 13 -7.46 -0.77 18.83
CA ASP A 13 -8.41 -1.42 17.93
C ASP A 13 -8.51 -0.68 16.60
N GLU A 14 -8.45 0.65 16.62
CA GLU A 14 -8.48 1.47 15.42
C GLU A 14 -7.26 1.22 14.55
N GLU A 15 -6.08 1.13 15.18
CA GLU A 15 -4.84 0.85 14.45
C GLU A 15 -4.84 -0.55 13.84
N LYS A 16 -5.42 -1.53 14.53
CA LYS A 16 -5.58 -2.87 13.98
C LYS A 16 -6.51 -2.86 12.78
N GLU A 17 -7.55 -2.05 12.83
CA GLU A 17 -8.50 -1.92 11.74
C GLU A 17 -7.84 -1.33 10.50
N ILE A 18 -7.04 -0.26 10.66
CA ILE A 18 -6.32 0.31 9.52
C ILE A 18 -5.25 -0.64 8.98
N ALA A 19 -4.59 -1.38 9.86
CA ALA A 19 -3.61 -2.38 9.42
C ALA A 19 -4.28 -3.44 8.55
N ALA A 20 -5.47 -3.88 8.93
CA ALA A 20 -6.24 -4.83 8.14
C ALA A 20 -6.66 -4.22 6.80
N LEU A 21 -7.06 -2.96 6.78
CA LEU A 21 -7.43 -2.26 5.55
C LEU A 21 -6.23 -2.15 4.61
N ILE A 22 -5.05 -1.80 5.15
CA ILE A 22 -3.82 -1.73 4.36
C ILE A 22 -3.52 -3.08 3.73
N TYR A 23 -3.61 -4.15 4.51
CA TYR A 23 -3.34 -5.49 4.02
C TYR A 23 -4.28 -5.87 2.87
N LYS A 24 -5.58 -5.67 3.07
CA LYS A 24 -6.58 -5.96 2.04
C LYS A 24 -6.36 -5.12 0.78
N THR A 25 -6.01 -3.86 0.96
CA THR A 25 -5.73 -2.95 -0.16
C THR A 25 -4.56 -3.47 -0.97
N LEU A 26 -3.47 -3.87 -0.31
CA LEU A 26 -2.29 -4.39 -1.02
C LEU A 26 -2.58 -5.72 -1.72
N GLN A 27 -3.38 -6.60 -1.13
CA GLN A 27 -3.77 -7.84 -1.79
C GLN A 27 -4.56 -7.55 -3.06
N SER A 28 -5.47 -6.59 -3.01
CA SER A 28 -6.22 -6.17 -4.20
C SER A 28 -5.34 -5.52 -5.24
N VAL A 29 -4.35 -4.73 -4.82
CA VAL A 29 -3.38 -4.13 -5.75
C VAL A 29 -2.63 -5.22 -6.51
N LYS A 30 -2.20 -6.26 -5.81
CA LYS A 30 -1.50 -7.38 -6.44
C LYS A 30 -2.36 -8.05 -7.52
N GLU A 31 -3.63 -8.27 -7.22
CA GLU A 31 -4.56 -8.84 -8.20
C GLU A 31 -4.79 -7.90 -9.38
N LYS A 32 -5.01 -6.62 -9.10
CA LYS A 32 -5.26 -5.62 -10.13
C LYS A 32 -4.06 -5.41 -11.05
N PHE A 33 -2.86 -5.61 -10.55
CA PHE A 33 -1.64 -5.38 -11.31
C PHE A 33 -1.56 -6.24 -12.58
N GLU A 34 -2.24 -7.36 -12.60
CA GLU A 34 -2.28 -8.23 -13.77
C GLU A 34 -3.14 -7.65 -14.90
N PHE A 35 -4.13 -6.82 -14.56
CA PHE A 35 -5.16 -6.38 -15.51
C PHE A 35 -5.22 -4.88 -15.73
N GLU A 36 -4.75 -4.09 -14.76
CA GLU A 36 -4.93 -2.65 -14.76
C GLU A 36 -3.57 -1.94 -14.81
N ASN A 37 -3.57 -0.73 -15.34
CA ASN A 37 -2.34 0.08 -15.33
C ASN A 37 -2.13 0.69 -13.96
N HIS A 38 -0.89 1.14 -13.71
CA HIS A 38 -0.52 1.67 -12.39
C HIS A 38 -1.28 2.95 -12.02
N THR A 39 -1.67 3.75 -13.00
CA THR A 39 -2.42 4.98 -12.75
C THR A 39 -3.80 4.67 -12.20
N ASP A 40 -4.50 3.71 -12.81
CA ASP A 40 -5.82 3.29 -12.35
C ASP A 40 -5.74 2.65 -10.96
N ILE A 41 -4.71 1.85 -10.73
CA ILE A 41 -4.49 1.23 -9.41
C ILE A 41 -4.26 2.30 -8.35
N SER A 42 -3.42 3.29 -8.64
CA SER A 42 -3.13 4.38 -7.70
C SER A 42 -4.39 5.18 -7.37
N THR A 43 -5.22 5.45 -8.38
CA THR A 43 -6.50 6.13 -8.17
C THR A 43 -7.41 5.30 -7.26
N TRP A 44 -7.50 4.01 -7.52
CA TRP A 44 -8.32 3.12 -6.72
C TRP A 44 -7.86 3.09 -5.25
N VAL A 45 -6.53 2.99 -5.02
CA VAL A 45 -5.99 3.01 -3.67
C VAL A 45 -6.36 4.30 -2.95
N THR A 46 -6.21 5.43 -3.63
CA THR A 46 -6.57 6.73 -3.06
C THR A 46 -8.03 6.74 -2.61
N THR A 47 -8.95 6.16 -3.39
CA THR A 47 -10.36 6.14 -3.03
C THR A 47 -10.64 5.30 -1.79
N GLN A 48 -9.80 4.31 -1.47
CA GLN A 48 -10.00 3.49 -0.28
C GLN A 48 -9.81 4.29 1.01
N PHE A 49 -9.04 5.38 0.96
CA PHE A 49 -8.74 6.18 2.14
C PHE A 49 -9.37 7.57 2.10
N PHE A 50 -9.95 7.96 0.99
CA PHE A 50 -10.43 9.33 0.76
C PHE A 50 -11.43 9.81 1.80
N ASN A 51 -12.39 8.97 2.18
CA ASN A 51 -13.44 9.36 3.12
C ASN A 51 -13.19 8.85 4.55
N HIS A 52 -11.98 8.38 4.81
CA HIS A 52 -11.64 7.90 6.15
C HIS A 52 -11.13 9.06 6.99
N HIS A 53 -11.97 9.56 7.88
CA HIS A 53 -11.58 10.71 8.73
C HIS A 53 -10.56 10.34 9.80
N LEU A 54 -10.37 9.04 10.08
CA LEU A 54 -9.40 8.57 11.06
C LEU A 54 -8.07 8.17 10.44
N PHE A 55 -8.05 7.94 9.13
CA PHE A 55 -6.88 7.39 8.43
C PHE A 55 -6.56 8.28 7.24
N GLU A 56 -5.29 8.63 7.10
CA GLU A 56 -4.83 9.49 6.02
C GLU A 56 -3.75 8.77 5.22
N LEU A 57 -3.97 8.63 3.92
CA LEU A 57 -2.97 8.06 3.02
C LEU A 57 -1.84 9.07 2.84
N GLU A 58 -0.64 8.70 3.25
CA GLU A 58 0.53 9.53 3.04
C GLU A 58 1.04 9.36 1.62
N TYR A 59 1.29 8.11 1.20
CA TYR A 59 1.66 7.83 -0.19
C TYR A 59 1.35 6.38 -0.54
N PHE A 60 1.25 6.15 -1.84
CA PHE A 60 1.22 4.84 -2.45
C PHE A 60 2.08 4.89 -3.71
N GLN A 61 2.98 3.93 -3.88
CA GLN A 61 3.88 3.91 -5.03
C GLN A 61 4.17 2.48 -5.45
N ILE A 62 4.14 2.25 -6.76
CA ILE A 62 4.62 1.01 -7.36
C ILE A 62 5.99 1.30 -7.93
N SER A 63 6.99 0.52 -7.54
CA SER A 63 8.37 0.76 -7.92
C SER A 63 9.01 -0.49 -8.51
N ASP A 64 9.96 -0.25 -9.42
CA ASP A 64 10.87 -1.26 -9.93
C ASP A 64 11.76 -1.75 -8.79
N THR A 65 11.91 -3.06 -8.65
CA THR A 65 12.68 -3.62 -7.53
C THR A 65 14.19 -3.48 -7.71
N GLU A 66 14.67 -3.21 -8.91
CA GLU A 66 16.12 -3.05 -9.15
C GLU A 66 16.65 -1.74 -8.60
N ASN A 67 15.95 -0.63 -8.89
CA ASN A 67 16.44 0.69 -8.50
C ASN A 67 15.42 1.49 -7.70
N LEU A 68 14.29 0.88 -7.34
CA LEU A 68 13.20 1.51 -6.59
C LEU A 68 12.63 2.75 -7.26
N ALA A 69 12.83 2.91 -8.57
CA ALA A 69 12.26 4.01 -9.31
C ALA A 69 10.75 3.81 -9.48
N PRO A 70 9.96 4.89 -9.40
CA PRO A 70 8.53 4.79 -9.64
C PRO A 70 8.25 4.21 -11.04
N ILE A 71 7.23 3.36 -11.11
CA ILE A 71 6.84 2.77 -12.38
C ILE A 71 6.33 3.86 -13.32
N GLN A 72 6.77 3.82 -14.56
CA GLN A 72 6.26 4.68 -15.62
C GLN A 72 5.40 3.87 -16.58
N GLN A 73 5.89 2.70 -16.93
CA GLN A 73 5.19 1.77 -17.79
C GLN A 73 5.56 0.35 -17.37
N LYS A 74 4.55 -0.50 -17.26
CA LYS A 74 4.77 -1.89 -16.88
C LYS A 74 5.61 -2.61 -17.93
N ASN A 75 6.67 -3.27 -17.48
CA ASN A 75 7.53 -4.09 -18.31
C ASN A 75 7.49 -5.53 -17.79
N GLU A 76 7.10 -6.47 -18.62
CA GLU A 76 6.94 -7.86 -18.19
C GLU A 76 8.26 -8.53 -17.80
N THR A 77 9.39 -7.97 -18.21
CA THR A 77 10.71 -8.51 -17.86
C THR A 77 11.20 -8.01 -16.52
N LYS A 78 10.49 -7.08 -15.88
CA LYS A 78 10.87 -6.50 -14.60
C LYS A 78 9.94 -6.95 -13.49
N THR A 79 10.45 -6.86 -12.26
CA THR A 79 9.66 -7.11 -11.08
C THR A 79 9.34 -5.80 -10.39
N TYR A 80 8.17 -5.74 -9.76
CA TYR A 80 7.65 -4.54 -9.12
C TYR A 80 7.16 -4.84 -7.72
N ARG A 81 7.18 -3.80 -6.89
CA ARG A 81 6.68 -3.87 -5.52
C ARG A 81 5.87 -2.62 -5.23
N ALA A 82 4.77 -2.80 -4.52
CA ALA A 82 3.93 -1.69 -4.08
C ALA A 82 4.30 -1.31 -2.65
N PHE A 83 4.40 -0.02 -2.39
CA PHE A 83 4.71 0.55 -1.09
C PHE A 83 3.58 1.49 -0.68
N ILE A 84 3.19 1.44 0.58
CA ILE A 84 2.12 2.28 1.09
C ILE A 84 2.47 2.78 2.50
N ALA A 85 2.08 4.01 2.78
CA ALA A 85 2.18 4.57 4.13
C ALA A 85 0.89 5.30 4.46
N VAL A 86 0.35 5.04 5.64
CA VAL A 86 -0.92 5.60 6.10
C VAL A 86 -0.75 6.08 7.53
N PHE A 87 -1.29 7.25 7.84
CA PHE A 87 -1.36 7.74 9.20
C PHE A 87 -2.68 7.33 9.85
N ALA A 88 -2.58 6.80 11.06
CA ALA A 88 -3.73 6.56 11.93
C ALA A 88 -3.49 7.42 13.17
N GLY A 89 -4.03 8.63 13.16
CA GLY A 89 -3.68 9.62 14.16
C GLY A 89 -2.19 9.97 14.09
N ASP A 90 -1.47 9.77 15.19
CA ASP A 90 -0.04 10.04 15.28
C ASP A 90 0.82 8.85 14.86
N VAL A 91 0.20 7.72 14.56
CA VAL A 91 0.93 6.49 14.22
C VAL A 91 1.02 6.37 12.71
N ARG A 92 2.24 6.17 12.21
CA ARG A 92 2.50 5.94 10.79
C ARG A 92 2.66 4.45 10.55
N LEU A 93 1.79 3.90 9.73
CA LEU A 93 1.82 2.48 9.37
C LEU A 93 2.31 2.34 7.93
N ILE A 94 3.30 1.49 7.73
CA ILE A 94 3.86 1.24 6.40
C ILE A 94 3.78 -0.25 6.08
N ASP A 95 3.64 -0.56 4.79
CA ASP A 95 3.66 -1.94 4.33
C ASP A 95 4.09 -1.97 2.86
N ASN A 96 4.37 -3.15 2.37
CA ASN A 96 4.71 -3.35 0.97
C ASN A 96 4.36 -4.77 0.55
N ILE A 97 4.28 -4.99 -0.76
CA ILE A 97 3.97 -6.30 -1.32
C ILE A 97 4.62 -6.44 -2.69
N ALA A 98 5.15 -7.63 -2.96
CA ALA A 98 5.65 -7.96 -4.29
C ALA A 98 4.47 -8.18 -5.22
N LEU A 99 4.51 -7.58 -6.41
CA LEU A 99 3.41 -7.64 -7.36
C LEU A 99 3.58 -8.75 -8.39
N ASN A 100 4.80 -9.20 -8.61
CA ASN A 100 5.08 -10.28 -9.56
C ASN A 100 6.38 -11.01 -9.24
#